data_e15b8a2c8bc2471f1a6e9745a9d59fe6
#
_entry.id   e15b8a2c8bc2471f1a6e9745a9d59fe6
#
_cell.length_a   1.000
_cell.length_b   1.000
_cell.length_c   1.000
_cell.angle_alpha   90.00
_cell.angle_beta   90.00
_cell.angle_gamma   90.00
#
_symmetry.space_group_name_H-M   'P 1'
#
loop_
_entity.id
_entity.type
_entity.pdbx_description
1 polymer ?
#
loop_
_entity_poly.entity_id
_entity_poly.type
_entity_poly.pdbx_seq_one_letter_code
_entity_poly.pdbx_strand_id
1 'polypeptide(L)'
;LRESVFPGPPQNCPFCPGNELKTPPEILAYGRNGASANTSGWNIRVVPNRFPALGIEGELDREGEGLFDKMNGIGAHEVIIETPQHQTTLAQLPQKSVEDVFWAYRDRMLDLKNDKRFRYVLIFKNHGEAAGASVEHPHSQLIALPIVPRRVREEVDNCWHYYDEKERCIFCDIIRQERDTGERVIGENDHFITVAPYAPRFPFEMWLLPKVHGSAYENNQSTMYSSLAQMMKDTLMRLEAVLDRPAYNFMIHTSPIGEEINDHYHWHIEIIPKLTKVAGFEWGTGFYINPTPPEESARFLREAQLEEPVKKK
;
A
#
# COMPACT_ATOMS: atom_id res chain seq x y z
N LEU A 1 -24.33 -7.86 2.39
CA LEU A 1 -24.20 -6.72 1.50
C LEU A 1 -24.11 -5.48 2.39
N ARG A 2 -22.90 -4.91 2.53
CA ARG A 2 -22.72 -3.63 3.22
C ARG A 2 -23.06 -2.56 2.20
N GLU A 3 -24.02 -1.71 2.50
CA GLU A 3 -24.24 -0.49 1.75
C GLU A 3 -22.94 0.33 1.78
N SER A 4 -22.44 0.70 0.60
CA SER A 4 -21.36 1.66 0.45
C SER A 4 -21.87 3.00 0.95
N VAL A 5 -21.56 3.35 2.19
CA VAL A 5 -21.84 4.66 2.71
C VAL A 5 -20.76 5.59 2.15
N PHE A 6 -20.95 6.10 0.92
CA PHE A 6 -20.28 7.33 0.54
C PHE A 6 -20.82 8.40 1.50
N PRO A 7 -20.02 8.88 2.43
CA PRO A 7 -20.50 9.91 3.31
C PRO A 7 -20.67 11.17 2.48
N GLY A 8 -21.83 11.74 2.58
CA GLY A 8 -22.12 13.10 2.15
C GLY A 8 -21.11 14.11 2.72
N PRO A 9 -21.48 15.40 2.76
CA PRO A 9 -20.58 16.50 3.07
C PRO A 9 -19.68 16.26 4.29
N PRO A 10 -18.52 16.92 4.39
CA PRO A 10 -17.48 16.73 5.44
C PRO A 10 -18.00 16.64 6.89
N GLN A 11 -19.15 17.27 7.17
CA GLN A 11 -19.79 17.25 8.49
C GLN A 11 -20.18 15.86 8.99
N ASN A 12 -20.43 14.91 8.10
CA ASN A 12 -20.80 13.54 8.45
C ASN A 12 -19.65 12.53 8.33
N CYS A 13 -18.53 12.93 7.72
CA CYS A 13 -17.37 12.05 7.55
C CYS A 13 -16.71 11.75 8.90
N PRO A 14 -16.54 10.45 9.27
CA PRO A 14 -15.94 10.08 10.55
C PRO A 14 -14.45 10.41 10.64
N PHE A 15 -13.80 10.69 9.50
CA PHE A 15 -12.38 10.98 9.42
C PHE A 15 -12.06 12.49 9.38
N CYS A 16 -13.05 13.36 9.28
CA CYS A 16 -12.84 14.80 9.35
C CYS A 16 -12.57 15.29 10.78
N PRO A 17 -11.72 16.32 10.94
CA PRO A 17 -11.53 16.99 12.24
C PRO A 17 -12.84 17.44 12.86
N GLY A 18 -12.98 17.26 14.17
CA GLY A 18 -14.20 17.50 14.93
C GLY A 18 -15.15 16.30 15.01
N ASN A 19 -14.85 15.20 14.28
CA ASN A 19 -15.63 13.96 14.28
C ASN A 19 -14.87 12.78 14.92
N GLU A 20 -13.82 13.05 15.71
CA GLU A 20 -12.94 12.01 16.26
C GLU A 20 -13.70 10.97 17.10
N LEU A 21 -14.79 11.36 17.74
CA LEU A 21 -15.65 10.46 18.53
C LEU A 21 -16.51 9.52 17.67
N LYS A 22 -16.56 9.71 16.34
CA LYS A 22 -17.25 8.78 15.41
C LYS A 22 -16.40 7.56 15.02
N THR A 23 -15.13 7.55 15.41
CA THR A 23 -14.20 6.42 15.25
C THR A 23 -13.87 5.79 16.60
N PRO A 24 -13.34 4.56 16.65
CA PRO A 24 -12.69 4.06 17.85
C PRO A 24 -11.56 4.99 18.33
N PRO A 25 -11.13 4.89 19.60
CA PRO A 25 -10.00 5.67 20.11
C PRO A 25 -8.75 5.47 19.25
N GLU A 26 -7.99 6.55 19.08
CA GLU A 26 -6.78 6.50 18.25
C GLU A 26 -5.67 5.68 18.90
N ILE A 27 -4.91 4.99 18.05
CA ILE A 27 -3.71 4.23 18.39
C ILE A 27 -2.49 5.13 18.31
N LEU A 28 -2.44 5.97 17.26
CA LEU A 28 -1.32 6.86 16.96
C LEU A 28 -1.85 8.15 16.33
N ALA A 29 -1.22 9.29 16.63
CA ALA A 29 -1.44 10.53 15.88
C ALA A 29 -0.17 11.38 15.83
N TYR A 30 0.05 12.02 14.67
CA TYR A 30 1.12 12.99 14.47
C TYR A 30 0.59 14.42 14.44
N GLY A 31 1.44 15.39 14.76
CA GLY A 31 1.17 16.82 14.59
C GLY A 31 0.31 17.49 15.66
N ARG A 32 0.08 16.84 16.80
CA ARG A 32 -0.87 17.32 17.81
C ARG A 32 -0.52 18.61 18.54
N ASN A 33 0.70 19.08 18.50
CA ASN A 33 1.13 20.34 19.15
C ASN A 33 0.56 20.57 20.57
N GLY A 34 0.48 19.49 21.38
CA GLY A 34 -0.05 19.53 22.75
C GLY A 34 -1.55 19.28 22.91
N ALA A 35 -2.31 19.04 21.83
CA ALA A 35 -3.72 18.67 21.94
C ALA A 35 -3.90 17.27 22.53
N SER A 36 -5.02 17.07 23.25
CA SER A 36 -5.36 15.79 23.88
C SER A 36 -5.64 14.69 22.84
N ALA A 37 -5.48 13.44 23.23
CA ALA A 37 -5.87 12.30 22.39
C ALA A 37 -7.36 12.36 22.03
N ASN A 38 -7.69 11.87 20.82
CA ASN A 38 -9.05 11.86 20.28
C ASN A 38 -9.70 13.25 20.14
N THR A 39 -8.87 14.29 19.91
CA THR A 39 -9.33 15.66 19.57
C THR A 39 -8.68 16.10 18.26
N SER A 40 -9.17 17.16 17.66
CA SER A 40 -8.59 17.77 16.46
C SER A 40 -7.16 18.32 16.68
N GLY A 41 -6.47 18.68 15.58
CA GLY A 41 -5.09 19.18 15.60
C GLY A 41 -4.04 18.14 15.22
N TRP A 42 -4.44 17.00 14.69
CA TRP A 42 -3.58 15.98 14.13
C TRP A 42 -3.32 16.23 12.63
N ASN A 43 -2.19 15.74 12.13
CA ASN A 43 -1.86 15.67 10.70
C ASN A 43 -2.13 14.27 10.14
N ILE A 44 -1.76 13.25 10.90
CA ILE A 44 -2.03 11.82 10.63
C ILE A 44 -2.73 11.25 11.86
N ARG A 45 -3.69 10.36 11.65
CA ARG A 45 -4.37 9.70 12.75
C ARG A 45 -4.62 8.23 12.42
N VAL A 46 -4.24 7.32 13.31
CA VAL A 46 -4.45 5.87 13.16
C VAL A 46 -5.47 5.41 14.19
N VAL A 47 -6.47 4.69 13.73
CA VAL A 47 -7.56 4.16 14.56
C VAL A 47 -7.81 2.68 14.23
N PRO A 48 -8.31 1.88 15.17
CA PRO A 48 -8.86 0.56 14.82
C PRO A 48 -9.98 0.72 13.79
N ASN A 49 -10.06 -0.22 12.85
CA ASN A 49 -11.21 -0.23 11.95
C ASN A 49 -12.49 -0.52 12.75
N ARG A 50 -13.52 0.31 12.58
CA ARG A 50 -14.80 0.15 13.28
C ARG A 50 -15.51 -1.17 12.94
N PHE A 51 -15.23 -1.71 11.77
CA PHE A 51 -15.79 -2.97 11.27
C PHE A 51 -14.63 -3.89 10.86
N PRO A 52 -13.85 -4.38 11.84
CA PRO A 52 -12.62 -5.08 11.54
C PRO A 52 -12.91 -6.44 10.91
N ALA A 53 -12.03 -6.86 10.00
CA ALA A 53 -12.06 -8.20 9.41
C ALA A 53 -11.58 -9.27 10.40
N LEU A 54 -10.74 -8.87 11.37
CA LEU A 54 -10.12 -9.72 12.39
C LEU A 54 -10.23 -9.04 13.75
N GLY A 55 -10.38 -9.83 14.81
CA GLY A 55 -10.37 -9.35 16.19
C GLY A 55 -8.97 -9.33 16.77
N ILE A 56 -8.62 -8.27 17.55
CA ILE A 56 -7.31 -8.20 18.22
C ILE A 56 -7.26 -9.05 19.48
N GLU A 57 -8.40 -9.24 20.15
CA GLU A 57 -8.52 -9.97 21.38
C GLU A 57 -8.82 -11.45 21.13
N GLY A 58 -8.34 -12.31 22.03
CA GLY A 58 -8.58 -13.76 22.01
C GLY A 58 -7.37 -14.58 21.58
N GLU A 59 -7.60 -15.89 21.48
CA GLU A 59 -6.60 -16.88 21.08
C GLU A 59 -6.91 -17.46 19.71
N LEU A 60 -5.90 -18.05 19.05
CA LEU A 60 -6.05 -18.61 17.71
C LEU A 60 -6.96 -19.86 17.69
N ASP A 61 -7.00 -20.63 18.77
CA ASP A 61 -7.80 -21.85 18.96
C ASP A 61 -7.81 -22.73 17.69
N ARG A 62 -6.63 -23.20 17.32
CA ARG A 62 -6.47 -24.05 16.12
C ARG A 62 -7.07 -25.41 16.37
N GLU A 63 -8.00 -25.82 15.53
CA GLU A 63 -8.69 -27.10 15.61
C GLU A 63 -8.69 -27.82 14.27
N GLY A 64 -8.53 -29.15 14.32
CA GLY A 64 -8.73 -30.03 13.17
C GLY A 64 -10.12 -30.66 13.21
N GLU A 65 -10.85 -30.64 12.09
CA GLU A 65 -12.14 -31.32 11.92
C GLU A 65 -12.07 -32.23 10.69
N GLY A 66 -11.69 -33.48 10.92
CA GLY A 66 -11.43 -34.44 9.83
C GLY A 66 -10.25 -33.97 8.95
N LEU A 67 -10.53 -33.65 7.69
CA LEU A 67 -9.54 -33.14 6.71
C LEU A 67 -9.37 -31.62 6.77
N PHE A 68 -10.14 -30.94 7.57
CA PHE A 68 -10.22 -29.48 7.56
C PHE A 68 -9.60 -28.89 8.83
N ASP A 69 -8.87 -27.81 8.68
CA ASP A 69 -8.34 -27.01 9.78
C ASP A 69 -9.09 -25.70 9.88
N LYS A 70 -9.37 -25.28 11.11
CA LYS A 70 -9.96 -23.96 11.38
C LYS A 70 -9.22 -23.26 12.51
N MET A 71 -9.33 -21.96 12.55
CA MET A 71 -8.86 -21.12 13.65
C MET A 71 -9.69 -19.86 13.77
N ASN A 72 -9.60 -19.20 14.92
CA ASN A 72 -10.22 -17.91 15.12
C ASN A 72 -9.57 -16.84 14.23
N GLY A 73 -10.37 -15.89 13.78
CA GLY A 73 -9.93 -14.72 13.00
C GLY A 73 -9.27 -13.67 13.89
N ILE A 74 -8.09 -14.01 14.44
CA ILE A 74 -7.29 -13.09 15.26
C ILE A 74 -6.38 -12.26 14.38
N GLY A 75 -6.30 -10.95 14.66
CA GLY A 75 -5.44 -10.02 13.93
C GLY A 75 -5.75 -8.58 14.26
N ALA A 76 -4.94 -7.66 13.77
CA ALA A 76 -5.22 -6.22 13.83
C ALA A 76 -5.78 -5.74 12.50
N HIS A 77 -6.77 -4.85 12.55
CA HIS A 77 -7.24 -4.14 11.37
C HIS A 77 -7.36 -2.65 11.71
N GLU A 78 -6.48 -1.84 11.13
CA GLU A 78 -6.34 -0.42 11.43
C GLU A 78 -6.60 0.44 10.18
N VAL A 79 -7.03 1.67 10.42
CA VAL A 79 -7.21 2.71 9.39
C VAL A 79 -6.24 3.84 9.67
N ILE A 80 -5.46 4.21 8.69
CA ILE A 80 -4.55 5.34 8.71
C ILE A 80 -5.23 6.50 7.96
N ILE A 81 -5.67 7.50 8.68
CA ILE A 81 -6.26 8.73 8.13
C ILE A 81 -5.10 9.64 7.74
N GLU A 82 -4.89 9.82 6.43
CA GLU A 82 -3.67 10.38 5.83
C GLU A 82 -3.55 11.90 5.94
N THR A 83 -4.65 12.58 6.24
CA THR A 83 -4.71 14.05 6.29
C THR A 83 -6.00 14.49 6.98
N PRO A 84 -6.03 15.70 7.59
CA PRO A 84 -7.28 16.30 8.05
C PRO A 84 -8.15 16.83 6.89
N GLN A 85 -7.63 16.94 5.67
CA GLN A 85 -8.34 17.48 4.51
C GLN A 85 -9.21 16.42 3.86
N HIS A 86 -10.51 16.69 3.71
CA HIS A 86 -11.46 15.75 3.15
C HIS A 86 -11.34 15.58 1.63
N GLN A 87 -11.24 16.70 0.91
CA GLN A 87 -11.18 16.71 -0.56
C GLN A 87 -9.75 16.90 -1.05
N THR A 88 -8.97 15.83 -1.06
CA THR A 88 -7.62 15.80 -1.59
C THR A 88 -7.23 14.36 -1.94
N THR A 89 -6.12 14.18 -2.65
CA THR A 89 -5.52 12.88 -2.92
C THR A 89 -4.11 12.83 -2.36
N LEU A 90 -3.54 11.64 -2.21
CA LEU A 90 -2.14 11.47 -1.78
C LEU A 90 -1.18 12.21 -2.74
N ALA A 91 -1.50 12.24 -4.04
CA ALA A 91 -0.74 12.97 -5.06
C ALA A 91 -0.73 14.49 -4.82
N GLN A 92 -1.83 15.05 -4.29
CA GLN A 92 -2.01 16.48 -4.08
C GLN A 92 -1.43 16.99 -2.75
N LEU A 93 -1.21 16.08 -1.78
CA LEU A 93 -0.64 16.46 -0.49
C LEU A 93 0.77 17.03 -0.63
N PRO A 94 1.22 17.92 0.27
CA PRO A 94 2.63 18.28 0.38
C PRO A 94 3.51 17.05 0.57
N GLN A 95 4.72 17.05 -0.01
CA GLN A 95 5.63 15.90 0.10
C GLN A 95 5.87 15.48 1.56
N LYS A 96 6.02 16.45 2.48
CA LYS A 96 6.21 16.15 3.91
C LYS A 96 5.01 15.43 4.52
N SER A 97 3.80 15.74 4.10
CA SER A 97 2.60 15.04 4.57
C SER A 97 2.55 13.59 4.07
N VAL A 98 2.98 13.34 2.84
CA VAL A 98 3.10 11.98 2.30
C VAL A 98 4.22 11.20 3.01
N GLU A 99 5.34 11.85 3.32
CA GLU A 99 6.41 11.27 4.13
C GLU A 99 5.89 10.86 5.52
N ASP A 100 5.10 11.71 6.17
CA ASP A 100 4.51 11.41 7.48
C ASP A 100 3.55 10.21 7.44
N VAL A 101 2.83 10.01 6.32
CA VAL A 101 2.02 8.79 6.09
C VAL A 101 2.91 7.54 6.08
N PHE A 102 4.03 7.56 5.36
CA PHE A 102 4.96 6.43 5.30
C PHE A 102 5.64 6.17 6.65
N TRP A 103 5.93 7.20 7.43
CA TRP A 103 6.39 7.06 8.81
C TRP A 103 5.33 6.40 9.69
N ALA A 104 4.06 6.78 9.57
CA ALA A 104 2.98 6.15 10.32
C ALA A 104 2.85 4.65 9.96
N TYR A 105 3.01 4.27 8.70
CA TYR A 105 3.05 2.86 8.28
C TYR A 105 4.17 2.10 8.98
N ARG A 106 5.39 2.65 8.95
CA ARG A 106 6.55 2.05 9.63
C ARG A 106 6.30 1.86 11.12
N ASP A 107 5.87 2.90 11.80
CA ASP A 107 5.68 2.88 13.26
C ASP A 107 4.60 1.87 13.64
N ARG A 108 3.53 1.75 12.87
CA ARG A 108 2.50 0.74 13.10
C ARG A 108 3.01 -0.68 12.85
N MET A 109 3.78 -0.90 11.79
CA MET A 109 4.38 -2.21 11.51
C MET A 109 5.32 -2.64 12.63
N LEU A 110 6.19 -1.74 13.10
CA LEU A 110 7.11 -2.02 14.20
C LEU A 110 6.40 -2.34 15.51
N ASP A 111 5.30 -1.63 15.82
CA ASP A 111 4.50 -1.91 17.01
C ASP A 111 3.82 -3.28 16.92
N LEU A 112 3.16 -3.59 15.80
CA LEU A 112 2.46 -4.85 15.60
C LEU A 112 3.39 -6.07 15.54
N LYS A 113 4.66 -5.90 15.15
CA LYS A 113 5.68 -6.97 15.21
C LYS A 113 6.00 -7.44 16.63
N ASN A 114 5.68 -6.65 17.65
CA ASN A 114 5.85 -7.07 19.05
C ASN A 114 4.82 -8.14 19.47
N ASP A 115 3.69 -8.23 18.81
CA ASP A 115 2.71 -9.30 19.03
C ASP A 115 3.15 -10.59 18.32
N LYS A 116 3.59 -11.55 19.11
CA LYS A 116 4.14 -12.82 18.60
C LYS A 116 3.12 -13.73 17.90
N ARG A 117 1.83 -13.39 17.95
CA ARG A 117 0.79 -14.09 17.18
C ARG A 117 0.87 -13.77 15.70
N PHE A 118 1.37 -12.58 15.32
CA PHE A 118 1.39 -12.14 13.94
C PHE A 118 2.56 -12.70 13.14
N ARG A 119 2.30 -12.96 11.86
CA ARG A 119 3.25 -13.48 10.88
C ARG A 119 3.39 -12.61 9.64
N TYR A 120 2.41 -11.75 9.38
CA TYR A 120 2.44 -10.86 8.23
C TYR A 120 1.65 -9.59 8.50
N VAL A 121 2.13 -8.47 7.97
CA VAL A 121 1.41 -7.18 7.97
C VAL A 121 1.27 -6.70 6.55
N LEU A 122 0.04 -6.46 6.12
CA LEU A 122 -0.26 -5.85 4.82
C LEU A 122 -0.74 -4.42 5.04
N ILE A 123 -0.08 -3.47 4.37
CA ILE A 123 -0.58 -2.10 4.22
C ILE A 123 -1.10 -1.95 2.80
N PHE A 124 -2.30 -1.40 2.68
CA PHE A 124 -2.92 -1.18 1.38
C PHE A 124 -3.81 0.07 1.39
N LYS A 125 -3.98 0.63 0.20
CA LYS A 125 -4.90 1.74 -0.05
C LYS A 125 -5.93 1.34 -1.09
N ASN A 126 -7.17 1.70 -0.83
CA ASN A 126 -8.24 1.72 -1.82
C ASN A 126 -8.59 3.18 -2.09
N HIS A 127 -8.34 3.67 -3.29
CA HIS A 127 -8.69 5.02 -3.73
C HIS A 127 -9.82 4.97 -4.75
N GLY A 128 -10.93 5.65 -4.46
CA GLY A 128 -12.12 5.64 -5.29
C GLY A 128 -13.01 4.40 -5.11
N GLU A 129 -14.29 4.54 -5.44
CA GLU A 129 -15.31 3.50 -5.26
C GLU A 129 -15.00 2.22 -6.04
N ALA A 130 -14.58 2.36 -7.30
CA ALA A 130 -14.26 1.22 -8.16
C ALA A 130 -13.06 0.39 -7.62
N ALA A 131 -12.22 0.97 -6.77
CA ALA A 131 -11.15 0.29 -6.07
C ALA A 131 -11.55 -0.27 -4.69
N GLY A 132 -12.84 -0.14 -4.31
CA GLY A 132 -13.36 -0.65 -3.05
C GLY A 132 -13.24 0.30 -1.86
N ALA A 133 -13.00 1.59 -2.10
CA ALA A 133 -13.07 2.59 -1.04
C ALA A 133 -14.52 2.76 -0.59
N SER A 134 -14.76 2.64 0.73
CA SER A 134 -16.08 2.89 1.34
C SER A 134 -16.21 4.32 1.89
N VAL A 135 -15.12 5.05 2.01
CA VAL A 135 -15.03 6.42 2.49
C VAL A 135 -14.14 7.21 1.53
N GLU A 136 -14.62 8.38 1.10
CA GLU A 136 -13.91 9.25 0.15
C GLU A 136 -12.67 9.92 0.79
N HIS A 137 -12.76 10.26 2.08
CA HIS A 137 -11.66 10.90 2.82
C HIS A 137 -10.36 10.08 2.70
N PRO A 138 -9.21 10.68 2.36
CA PRO A 138 -7.97 9.96 2.12
C PRO A 138 -7.55 9.10 3.31
N HIS A 139 -7.47 7.81 3.10
CA HIS A 139 -7.04 6.85 4.10
C HIS A 139 -6.41 5.62 3.47
N SER A 140 -5.62 4.94 4.25
CA SER A 140 -5.08 3.60 3.97
C SER A 140 -5.51 2.64 5.08
N GLN A 141 -5.24 1.39 4.89
CA GLN A 141 -5.56 0.35 5.87
C GLN A 141 -4.34 -0.53 6.13
N LEU A 142 -4.30 -1.08 7.31
CA LEU A 142 -3.31 -2.05 7.73
C LEU A 142 -4.03 -3.27 8.32
N ILE A 143 -3.61 -4.47 7.90
CA ILE A 143 -4.07 -5.72 8.48
C ILE A 143 -2.86 -6.56 8.90
N ALA A 144 -2.80 -6.92 10.19
CA ALA A 144 -1.85 -7.90 10.71
C ALA A 144 -2.51 -9.27 10.82
N LEU A 145 -1.83 -10.30 10.36
CA LEU A 145 -2.33 -11.65 10.19
C LEU A 145 -1.48 -12.65 10.99
N PRO A 146 -2.09 -13.70 11.57
CA PRO A 146 -1.37 -14.75 12.29
C PRO A 146 -0.80 -15.84 11.37
N ILE A 147 -1.00 -15.68 10.08
CA ILE A 147 -0.49 -16.56 9.02
C ILE A 147 0.10 -15.72 7.89
N VAL A 148 1.01 -16.31 7.12
CA VAL A 148 1.47 -15.73 5.87
C VAL A 148 0.45 -16.06 4.77
N PRO A 149 -0.14 -15.05 4.08
CA PRO A 149 -1.09 -15.29 3.01
C PRO A 149 -0.47 -16.10 1.85
N ARG A 150 -1.29 -16.92 1.20
CA ARG A 150 -0.82 -17.81 0.12
C ARG A 150 -0.05 -17.07 -0.99
N ARG A 151 -0.56 -15.92 -1.46
CA ARG A 151 0.12 -15.15 -2.52
C ARG A 151 1.48 -14.61 -2.08
N VAL A 152 1.58 -14.18 -0.82
CA VAL A 152 2.86 -13.74 -0.24
C VAL A 152 3.84 -14.91 -0.16
N ARG A 153 3.35 -16.08 0.26
CA ARG A 153 4.17 -17.29 0.30
C ARG A 153 4.67 -17.67 -1.09
N GLU A 154 3.80 -17.71 -2.09
CA GLU A 154 4.16 -18.00 -3.48
C GLU A 154 5.23 -17.00 -4.00
N GLU A 155 5.12 -15.72 -3.66
CA GLU A 155 6.10 -14.70 -4.05
C GLU A 155 7.46 -14.93 -3.38
N VAL A 156 7.47 -15.15 -2.06
CA VAL A 156 8.69 -15.46 -1.30
C VAL A 156 9.37 -16.73 -1.81
N ASP A 157 8.60 -17.80 -2.03
CA ASP A 157 9.12 -19.08 -2.51
C ASP A 157 9.71 -18.94 -3.93
N ASN A 158 9.09 -18.17 -4.81
CA ASN A 158 9.64 -17.91 -6.15
C ASN A 158 10.92 -17.06 -6.09
N CYS A 159 11.00 -16.09 -5.19
CA CYS A 159 12.24 -15.33 -4.96
C CYS A 159 13.36 -16.24 -4.44
N TRP A 160 13.03 -17.17 -3.55
CA TRP A 160 13.97 -18.17 -3.07
C TRP A 160 14.47 -19.10 -4.19
N HIS A 161 13.58 -19.64 -5.03
CA HIS A 161 13.97 -20.50 -6.15
C HIS A 161 14.92 -19.80 -7.12
N TYR A 162 14.66 -18.52 -7.41
CA TYR A 162 15.57 -17.73 -8.25
C TYR A 162 16.92 -17.52 -7.57
N TYR A 163 16.93 -17.23 -6.27
CA TYR A 163 18.15 -17.05 -5.50
C TYR A 163 18.97 -18.33 -5.38
N ASP A 164 18.33 -19.46 -5.16
CA ASP A 164 18.97 -20.78 -5.09
C ASP A 164 19.70 -21.12 -6.39
N GLU A 165 19.14 -20.74 -7.55
CA GLU A 165 19.76 -20.97 -8.85
C GLU A 165 20.82 -19.94 -9.26
N LYS A 166 20.62 -18.67 -8.90
CA LYS A 166 21.39 -17.53 -9.43
C LYS A 166 22.24 -16.81 -8.39
N GLU A 167 22.09 -17.12 -7.11
CA GLU A 167 22.74 -16.46 -5.98
C GLU A 167 22.53 -14.92 -5.98
N ARG A 168 21.39 -14.47 -6.49
CA ARG A 168 21.01 -13.06 -6.62
C ARG A 168 19.51 -12.86 -6.40
N CYS A 169 19.14 -11.69 -5.87
CA CYS A 169 17.75 -11.29 -5.75
C CYS A 169 17.16 -10.98 -7.15
N ILE A 170 16.00 -11.58 -7.46
CA ILE A 170 15.31 -11.37 -8.74
C ILE A 170 14.92 -9.90 -8.96
N PHE A 171 14.45 -9.20 -7.92
CA PHE A 171 14.07 -7.78 -8.05
C PHE A 171 15.29 -6.89 -8.30
N CYS A 172 16.46 -7.19 -7.72
CA CYS A 172 17.69 -6.48 -8.04
C CYS A 172 18.08 -6.67 -9.51
N ASP A 173 17.89 -7.88 -10.06
CA ASP A 173 18.16 -8.16 -11.46
C ASP A 173 17.13 -7.47 -12.38
N ILE A 174 15.85 -7.44 -11.99
CA ILE A 174 14.80 -6.68 -12.69
C ILE A 174 15.16 -5.18 -12.72
N ILE A 175 15.50 -4.58 -11.58
CA ILE A 175 15.87 -3.16 -11.51
C ILE A 175 17.04 -2.85 -12.44
N ARG A 176 18.05 -3.70 -12.46
CA ARG A 176 19.22 -3.53 -13.35
C ARG A 176 18.80 -3.62 -14.81
N GLN A 177 18.06 -4.66 -15.20
CA GLN A 177 17.60 -4.85 -16.57
C GLN A 177 16.72 -3.71 -17.06
N GLU A 178 15.75 -3.27 -16.23
CA GLU A 178 14.88 -2.16 -16.61
C GLU A 178 15.62 -0.84 -16.78
N ARG A 179 16.63 -0.59 -15.95
CA ARG A 179 17.49 0.60 -16.11
C ARG A 179 18.37 0.53 -17.35
N ASP A 180 18.88 -0.65 -17.70
CA ASP A 180 19.72 -0.82 -18.89
C ASP A 180 18.94 -0.65 -20.19
N THR A 181 17.67 -1.10 -20.24
CA THR A 181 16.80 -0.95 -21.43
C THR A 181 16.05 0.38 -21.46
N GLY A 182 15.62 0.88 -20.31
CA GLY A 182 14.84 2.12 -20.16
C GLY A 182 13.41 2.06 -20.67
N GLU A 183 12.99 0.97 -21.32
CA GLU A 183 11.70 0.90 -22.01
C GLU A 183 10.50 0.98 -21.06
N ARG A 184 10.57 0.28 -19.93
CA ARG A 184 9.49 0.19 -18.93
C ARG A 184 9.73 1.04 -17.69
N VAL A 185 10.80 1.86 -17.65
CA VAL A 185 11.03 2.82 -16.58
C VAL A 185 10.09 4.01 -16.75
N ILE A 186 9.36 4.34 -15.69
CA ILE A 186 8.44 5.48 -15.60
C ILE A 186 9.15 6.69 -15.00
N GLY A 187 9.91 6.47 -13.93
CA GLY A 187 10.71 7.49 -13.26
C GLY A 187 11.64 6.90 -12.24
N GLU A 188 12.68 7.64 -11.86
CA GLU A 188 13.58 7.26 -10.75
C GLU A 188 14.07 8.50 -10.01
N ASN A 189 14.44 8.31 -8.75
CA ASN A 189 15.18 9.26 -7.95
C ASN A 189 16.41 8.58 -7.32
N ASP A 190 17.06 9.21 -6.35
CA ASP A 190 18.29 8.67 -5.76
C ASP A 190 18.10 7.28 -5.14
N HIS A 191 16.93 6.99 -4.55
CA HIS A 191 16.69 5.78 -3.79
C HIS A 191 15.66 4.82 -4.41
N PHE A 192 14.80 5.29 -5.29
CA PHE A 192 13.68 4.50 -5.82
C PHE A 192 13.60 4.56 -7.34
N ILE A 193 12.98 3.53 -7.91
CA ILE A 193 12.60 3.44 -9.32
C ILE A 193 11.13 2.99 -9.41
N THR A 194 10.38 3.59 -10.33
CA THR A 194 9.05 3.13 -10.72
C THR A 194 9.09 2.56 -12.12
N VAL A 195 8.59 1.33 -12.27
CA VAL A 195 8.56 0.61 -13.56
C VAL A 195 7.15 0.08 -13.85
N ALA A 196 6.81 -0.08 -15.11
CA ALA A 196 5.75 -0.99 -15.54
C ALA A 196 6.34 -2.41 -15.54
N PRO A 197 5.81 -3.39 -14.77
CA PRO A 197 6.35 -4.73 -14.77
C PRO A 197 6.24 -5.37 -16.17
N TYR A 198 7.15 -6.27 -16.52
CA TYR A 198 7.17 -6.92 -17.84
C TYR A 198 5.87 -7.66 -18.17
N ALA A 199 5.27 -8.31 -17.20
CA ALA A 199 4.01 -9.05 -17.34
C ALA A 199 2.93 -8.50 -16.38
N PRO A 200 2.41 -7.28 -16.63
CA PRO A 200 1.42 -6.67 -15.74
C PRO A 200 0.09 -7.41 -15.84
N ARG A 201 -0.56 -7.60 -14.72
CA ARG A 201 -1.91 -8.19 -14.65
C ARG A 201 -2.98 -7.23 -15.17
N PHE A 202 -2.74 -5.92 -14.98
CA PHE A 202 -3.70 -4.87 -15.29
C PHE A 202 -3.05 -3.75 -16.11
N PRO A 203 -3.83 -3.06 -16.98
CA PRO A 203 -3.34 -1.87 -17.68
C PRO A 203 -2.80 -0.83 -16.70
N PHE A 204 -1.65 -0.26 -17.00
CA PHE A 204 -0.98 0.75 -16.19
C PHE A 204 -0.61 0.31 -14.77
N GLU A 205 -0.49 -0.99 -14.51
CA GLU A 205 0.12 -1.51 -13.29
C GLU A 205 1.56 -1.01 -13.17
N MET A 206 1.93 -0.58 -11.96
CA MET A 206 3.26 -0.03 -11.68
C MET A 206 3.84 -0.66 -10.43
N TRP A 207 5.16 -0.86 -10.44
CA TRP A 207 5.92 -1.27 -9.26
C TRP A 207 6.88 -0.15 -8.88
N LEU A 208 6.85 0.26 -7.62
CA LEU A 208 7.79 1.20 -7.03
C LEU A 208 8.74 0.40 -6.12
N LEU A 209 10.02 0.38 -6.49
CA LEU A 209 11.04 -0.46 -5.87
C LEU A 209 12.16 0.40 -5.30
N PRO A 210 12.69 0.10 -4.09
CA PRO A 210 13.96 0.66 -3.66
C PRO A 210 15.10 0.15 -4.55
N LYS A 211 16.04 1.02 -4.90
CA LYS A 211 17.21 0.64 -5.72
C LYS A 211 18.27 -0.13 -4.90
N VAL A 212 18.23 0.03 -3.59
CA VAL A 212 19.06 -0.70 -2.64
C VAL A 212 18.27 -1.90 -2.12
N HIS A 213 18.92 -3.06 -2.16
CA HIS A 213 18.32 -4.30 -1.67
C HIS A 213 17.89 -4.21 -0.20
N GLY A 214 16.69 -4.70 0.08
CA GLY A 214 16.13 -4.79 1.43
C GLY A 214 14.82 -5.58 1.42
N SER A 215 14.64 -6.48 2.37
CA SER A 215 13.47 -7.38 2.42
C SER A 215 12.27 -6.77 3.14
N ALA A 216 12.50 -5.83 4.05
CA ALA A 216 11.48 -5.30 4.95
C ALA A 216 11.34 -3.78 4.81
N TYR A 217 10.10 -3.33 4.53
CA TYR A 217 9.76 -1.92 4.41
C TYR A 217 10.13 -1.09 5.64
N GLU A 218 9.84 -1.59 6.83
CA GLU A 218 10.03 -0.88 8.10
C GLU A 218 11.50 -0.76 8.53
N ASN A 219 12.41 -1.49 7.87
CA ASN A 219 13.85 -1.43 8.14
C ASN A 219 14.59 -0.39 7.27
N ASN A 220 13.88 0.37 6.46
CA ASN A 220 14.49 1.42 5.65
C ASN A 220 15.18 2.48 6.51
N GLN A 221 16.26 3.04 5.97
CA GLN A 221 16.92 4.20 6.55
C GLN A 221 15.98 5.41 6.55
N SER A 222 16.08 6.27 7.56
CA SER A 222 15.19 7.42 7.74
C SER A 222 15.18 8.37 6.53
N THR A 223 16.32 8.53 5.86
CA THR A 223 16.46 9.38 4.66
C THR A 223 15.66 8.87 3.45
N MET A 224 15.35 7.57 3.41
CA MET A 224 14.61 6.98 2.30
C MET A 224 13.13 7.38 2.27
N TYR A 225 12.51 7.67 3.42
CA TYR A 225 11.07 7.99 3.47
C TYR A 225 10.72 9.29 2.74
N SER A 226 11.58 10.29 2.76
CA SER A 226 11.39 11.52 1.98
C SER A 226 11.48 11.25 0.47
N SER A 227 12.46 10.43 0.04
CA SER A 227 12.59 10.02 -1.37
C SER A 227 11.43 9.12 -1.81
N LEU A 228 10.92 8.24 -0.94
CA LEU A 228 9.74 7.43 -1.20
C LEU A 228 8.50 8.31 -1.40
N ALA A 229 8.31 9.30 -0.53
CA ALA A 229 7.20 10.25 -0.63
C ALA A 229 7.25 11.04 -1.94
N GLN A 230 8.43 11.49 -2.34
CA GLN A 230 8.63 12.17 -3.63
C GLN A 230 8.27 11.25 -4.80
N MET A 231 8.79 10.01 -4.82
CA MET A 231 8.56 9.07 -5.90
C MET A 231 7.09 8.64 -5.98
N MET A 232 6.44 8.36 -4.83
CA MET A 232 5.01 8.03 -4.80
C MET A 232 4.16 9.18 -5.33
N LYS A 233 4.46 10.42 -4.92
CA LYS A 233 3.76 11.60 -5.45
C LYS A 233 3.90 11.72 -6.95
N ASP A 234 5.13 11.68 -7.47
CA ASP A 234 5.40 11.77 -8.91
C ASP A 234 4.64 10.68 -9.68
N THR A 235 4.72 9.44 -9.19
CA THR A 235 4.02 8.29 -9.79
C THR A 235 2.51 8.49 -9.83
N LEU A 236 1.90 8.91 -8.73
CA LEU A 236 0.45 9.12 -8.66
C LEU A 236 0.00 10.36 -9.47
N MET A 237 0.79 11.43 -9.51
CA MET A 237 0.51 12.60 -10.35
C MET A 237 0.50 12.23 -11.84
N ARG A 238 1.46 11.41 -12.29
CA ARG A 238 1.49 10.86 -13.66
C ARG A 238 0.27 10.02 -13.96
N LEU A 239 -0.11 9.15 -13.01
CA LEU A 239 -1.29 8.31 -13.12
C LEU A 239 -2.58 9.16 -13.24
N GLU A 240 -2.74 10.17 -12.37
CA GLU A 240 -3.89 11.07 -12.40
C GLU A 240 -3.97 11.89 -13.71
N ALA A 241 -2.81 12.31 -14.27
CA ALA A 241 -2.75 13.07 -15.50
C ALA A 241 -3.09 12.23 -16.74
N VAL A 242 -2.63 10.97 -16.79
CA VAL A 242 -2.83 10.09 -17.96
C VAL A 242 -4.23 9.49 -17.98
N LEU A 243 -4.80 9.15 -16.83
CA LEU A 243 -6.05 8.38 -16.71
C LEU A 243 -7.22 9.19 -16.10
N ASP A 244 -7.11 10.51 -16.04
CA ASP A 244 -8.14 11.41 -15.53
C ASP A 244 -8.64 10.99 -14.12
N ARG A 245 -7.72 10.95 -13.15
CA ARG A 245 -7.97 10.63 -11.74
C ARG A 245 -8.64 9.26 -11.53
N PRO A 246 -8.00 8.19 -11.95
CA PRO A 246 -8.58 6.85 -11.85
C PRO A 246 -8.69 6.38 -10.41
N ALA A 247 -9.63 5.48 -10.15
CA ALA A 247 -9.60 4.66 -8.96
C ALA A 247 -8.40 3.69 -9.03
N TYR A 248 -7.70 3.49 -7.90
CA TYR A 248 -6.57 2.58 -7.83
C TYR A 248 -6.44 1.91 -6.46
N ASN A 249 -5.77 0.78 -6.43
CA ASN A 249 -5.23 0.21 -5.22
C ASN A 249 -3.71 0.36 -5.21
N PHE A 250 -3.11 0.49 -4.03
CA PHE A 250 -1.73 0.11 -3.84
C PHE A 250 -1.56 -0.82 -2.64
N MET A 251 -0.50 -1.63 -2.67
CA MET A 251 -0.12 -2.55 -1.60
C MET A 251 1.39 -2.48 -1.36
N ILE A 252 1.78 -2.54 -0.09
CA ILE A 252 3.19 -2.66 0.28
C ILE A 252 3.48 -4.14 0.52
N HIS A 253 4.32 -4.71 -0.32
CA HIS A 253 4.86 -6.05 -0.18
C HIS A 253 6.11 -5.99 0.68
N THR A 254 6.12 -6.70 1.79
CA THR A 254 7.21 -6.74 2.76
C THR A 254 7.43 -8.16 3.26
N SER A 255 8.61 -8.43 3.81
CA SER A 255 8.93 -9.76 4.34
C SER A 255 7.98 -10.20 5.46
N PRO A 256 7.61 -11.49 5.54
CA PRO A 256 6.93 -12.06 6.69
C PRO A 256 7.70 -11.87 7.99
N ILE A 257 6.96 -11.76 9.10
CA ILE A 257 7.56 -11.54 10.43
C ILE A 257 8.26 -12.82 10.90
N GLY A 258 9.52 -12.68 11.29
CA GLY A 258 10.32 -13.75 11.88
C GLY A 258 10.90 -14.73 10.86
N GLU A 259 10.87 -14.42 9.56
CA GLU A 259 11.54 -15.20 8.52
C GLU A 259 12.85 -14.53 8.09
N GLU A 260 13.92 -15.35 7.99
CA GLU A 260 15.24 -14.90 7.52
C GLU A 260 15.31 -14.99 6.00
N ILE A 261 14.73 -14.01 5.32
CA ILE A 261 14.65 -13.95 3.84
C ILE A 261 15.35 -12.71 3.27
N ASN A 262 16.32 -12.18 4.02
CA ASN A 262 16.97 -10.91 3.71
C ASN A 262 17.74 -10.94 2.38
N ASP A 263 18.25 -12.08 1.95
CA ASP A 263 19.13 -12.17 0.78
C ASP A 263 18.36 -12.30 -0.55
N HIS A 264 17.14 -12.83 -0.51
CA HIS A 264 16.40 -13.18 -1.71
C HIS A 264 15.09 -12.41 -1.90
N TYR A 265 14.50 -11.86 -0.86
CA TYR A 265 13.28 -11.06 -0.96
C TYR A 265 13.59 -9.56 -1.02
N HIS A 266 12.73 -8.81 -1.71
CA HIS A 266 12.89 -7.37 -1.90
C HIS A 266 11.54 -6.68 -1.74
N TRP A 267 11.39 -5.83 -0.72
CA TRP A 267 10.14 -5.11 -0.51
C TRP A 267 9.85 -4.14 -1.66
N HIS A 268 8.58 -3.97 -1.99
CA HIS A 268 8.16 -3.06 -3.05
C HIS A 268 6.72 -2.60 -2.84
N ILE A 269 6.30 -1.61 -3.61
CA ILE A 269 4.91 -1.15 -3.65
C ILE A 269 4.35 -1.46 -5.03
N GLU A 270 3.23 -2.16 -5.05
CA GLU A 270 2.45 -2.43 -6.24
C GLU A 270 1.29 -1.44 -6.34
N ILE A 271 1.11 -0.78 -7.48
CA ILE A 271 0.04 0.20 -7.74
C ILE A 271 -0.79 -0.29 -8.92
N ILE A 272 -2.10 -0.49 -8.69
CA ILE A 272 -3.01 -1.08 -9.66
C ILE A 272 -4.19 -0.15 -9.93
N PRO A 273 -4.24 0.52 -11.08
CA PRO A 273 -5.43 1.26 -11.51
C PRO A 273 -6.60 0.32 -11.81
N LYS A 274 -7.82 0.75 -11.51
CA LYS A 274 -9.05 -0.03 -11.72
C LYS A 274 -9.72 0.32 -13.05
N LEU A 275 -9.07 -0.06 -14.16
CA LEU A 275 -9.56 0.15 -15.52
C LEU A 275 -10.36 -1.03 -16.07
N THR A 276 -10.10 -2.24 -15.57
CA THR A 276 -10.73 -3.48 -16.00
C THR A 276 -11.32 -4.24 -14.81
N LYS A 277 -12.27 -5.12 -15.08
CA LYS A 277 -12.88 -5.99 -14.08
C LYS A 277 -12.32 -7.41 -14.25
N VAL A 278 -11.94 -8.03 -13.14
CA VAL A 278 -11.62 -9.45 -13.08
C VAL A 278 -12.92 -10.25 -13.25
N ALA A 279 -12.92 -11.20 -14.17
CA ALA A 279 -14.10 -12.00 -14.52
C ALA A 279 -13.80 -13.50 -14.40
N GLY A 280 -14.69 -14.32 -14.97
CA GLY A 280 -14.64 -15.78 -14.80
C GLY A 280 -13.36 -16.44 -15.33
N PHE A 281 -12.80 -15.92 -16.43
CA PHE A 281 -11.57 -16.44 -16.99
C PHE A 281 -10.38 -16.27 -16.03
N GLU A 282 -10.19 -15.06 -15.52
CA GLU A 282 -9.10 -14.76 -14.59
C GLU A 282 -9.27 -15.53 -13.26
N TRP A 283 -10.48 -15.61 -12.75
CA TRP A 283 -10.76 -16.39 -11.53
C TRP A 283 -10.54 -17.90 -11.73
N GLY A 284 -10.91 -18.42 -12.91
CA GLY A 284 -10.82 -19.85 -13.20
C GLY A 284 -9.41 -20.33 -13.54
N THR A 285 -8.59 -19.47 -14.11
CA THR A 285 -7.27 -19.86 -14.65
C THR A 285 -6.10 -19.22 -13.92
N GLY A 286 -6.30 -18.07 -13.25
CA GLY A 286 -5.22 -17.24 -12.71
C GLY A 286 -4.45 -16.44 -13.77
N PHE A 287 -4.83 -16.54 -15.07
CA PHE A 287 -4.29 -15.69 -16.12
C PHE A 287 -5.10 -14.38 -16.21
N TYR A 288 -4.42 -13.29 -16.55
CA TYR A 288 -5.01 -11.98 -16.72
C TYR A 288 -4.95 -11.50 -18.17
N ILE A 289 -6.03 -10.92 -18.66
CA ILE A 289 -6.08 -10.31 -19.98
C ILE A 289 -5.75 -8.85 -19.85
N ASN A 290 -4.56 -8.44 -20.30
CA ASN A 290 -4.15 -7.05 -20.34
C ASN A 290 -3.98 -6.59 -21.79
N PRO A 291 -4.84 -5.66 -22.28
CA PRO A 291 -4.77 -5.19 -23.65
C PRO A 291 -3.67 -4.13 -23.89
N THR A 292 -3.02 -3.61 -22.85
CA THR A 292 -2.06 -2.51 -22.94
C THR A 292 -0.64 -3.03 -22.68
N PRO A 293 0.26 -2.99 -23.68
CA PRO A 293 1.66 -3.34 -23.47
C PRO A 293 2.31 -2.50 -22.38
N PRO A 294 3.17 -3.08 -21.53
CA PRO A 294 3.82 -2.34 -20.44
C PRO A 294 4.72 -1.20 -20.94
N GLU A 295 5.35 -1.35 -22.10
CA GLU A 295 6.18 -0.32 -22.73
C GLU A 295 5.35 0.92 -23.11
N GLU A 296 4.13 0.71 -23.61
CA GLU A 296 3.19 1.81 -23.92
C GLU A 296 2.70 2.48 -22.63
N SER A 297 2.31 1.70 -21.63
CA SER A 297 1.92 2.22 -20.32
C SER A 297 3.03 3.08 -19.70
N ALA A 298 4.26 2.59 -19.73
CA ALA A 298 5.43 3.30 -19.21
C ALA A 298 5.69 4.58 -20.01
N ARG A 299 5.58 4.53 -21.34
CA ARG A 299 5.75 5.71 -22.19
C ARG A 299 4.73 6.79 -21.89
N PHE A 300 3.44 6.45 -21.83
CA PHE A 300 2.38 7.40 -21.50
C PHE A 300 2.60 8.05 -20.13
N LEU A 301 2.93 7.26 -19.12
CA LEU A 301 3.18 7.76 -17.76
C LEU A 301 4.43 8.64 -17.70
N ARG A 302 5.50 8.27 -18.41
CA ARG A 302 6.75 9.05 -18.45
C ARG A 302 6.56 10.40 -19.16
N GLU A 303 5.79 10.42 -20.24
CA GLU A 303 5.52 11.61 -21.05
C GLU A 303 4.36 12.47 -20.49
N ALA A 304 3.73 12.07 -19.38
CA ALA A 304 2.65 12.80 -18.76
C ALA A 304 3.04 14.26 -18.47
N GLN A 305 2.21 15.20 -18.92
CA GLN A 305 2.37 16.61 -18.59
C GLN A 305 1.85 16.84 -17.17
N LEU A 306 2.75 17.09 -16.23
CA LEU A 306 2.38 17.38 -14.86
C LEU A 306 2.11 18.87 -14.71
N GLU A 307 0.89 19.23 -14.36
CA GLU A 307 0.57 20.60 -14.00
C GLU A 307 1.30 20.97 -12.70
N GLU A 308 2.09 22.05 -12.71
CA GLU A 308 2.63 22.57 -11.47
C GLU A 308 1.47 22.95 -10.54
N PRO A 309 1.54 22.60 -9.24
CA PRO A 309 0.51 23.01 -8.29
C PRO A 309 0.40 24.53 -8.31
N VAL A 310 -0.78 25.02 -8.70
CA VAL A 310 -1.09 26.47 -8.71
C VAL A 310 -0.78 27.02 -7.30
N LYS A 311 0.29 27.80 -7.19
CA LYS A 311 0.59 28.55 -5.95
C LYS A 311 -0.57 29.48 -5.70
N LYS A 312 -1.51 29.03 -4.85
CA LYS A 312 -2.52 29.96 -4.29
C LYS A 312 -1.76 31.04 -3.53
N LYS A 313 -1.85 32.26 -4.05
CA LYS A 313 -1.34 33.50 -3.40
C LYS A 313 -2.09 33.79 -2.14
#